data_6ed4496d5ed9461af38048d2e47094f2
#
_entry.id   6ed4496d5ed9461af38048d2e47094f2
#
_cell.length_a   1.000
_cell.length_b   1.000
_cell.length_c   1.000
_cell.angle_alpha   90.00
_cell.angle_beta   90.00
_cell.angle_gamma   90.00
#
_symmetry.space_group_name_H-M   'P 1'
#
loop_
_entity.id
_entity.type
_entity.pdbx_description
1 polymer ?
#
loop_
_entity_poly.entity_id
_entity_poly.type
_entity_poly.pdbx_seq_one_letter_code
_entity_poly.pdbx_strand_id
1 'polypeptide(L)'
;MEENKSKFYSLMVVGDNPLEMIKKYDATMEVEPYVKYRYDDAGKIKKKAIKLMQDIIDNSDKVSLTNIMIDYLKERIKNLISISDFEYYSTLTDGLEINSDGDAITTENPDGKYKTCRVGKNLCIPLTLKDGSSSFSAKAGDVDWGKMHMANCDLYRISWELYNGEREPQNSQEKSIYDNIKNQKRYFEAFENVENYIKYNCSYWNYAYLDKNGWHDASDRKNYEWITSFYEKYVLPLKDGDVVTIFECSI
;
A
#
# COMPACT_ATOMS: atom_id res chain seq x y z
N MET A 1 14.31 -20.95 -8.00
CA MET A 1 14.54 -19.50 -8.08
C MET A 1 13.16 -18.88 -8.25
N GLU A 2 12.57 -18.43 -7.14
CA GLU A 2 11.36 -17.61 -7.22
C GLU A 2 11.77 -16.27 -7.81
N GLU A 3 11.21 -15.94 -8.98
CA GLU A 3 11.32 -14.60 -9.52
C GLU A 3 10.71 -13.63 -8.50
N ASN A 4 11.56 -12.83 -7.86
CA ASN A 4 11.15 -11.70 -7.05
C ASN A 4 10.39 -10.72 -7.98
N LYS A 5 9.10 -10.92 -8.16
CA LYS A 5 8.23 -9.97 -8.87
C LYS A 5 8.23 -8.69 -8.05
N SER A 6 9.00 -7.70 -8.47
CA SER A 6 8.96 -6.37 -7.90
C SER A 6 7.51 -5.91 -7.82
N LYS A 7 7.04 -5.59 -6.62
CA LYS A 7 5.71 -5.05 -6.40
C LYS A 7 5.75 -3.57 -6.77
N PHE A 8 4.97 -3.20 -7.76
CA PHE A 8 4.82 -1.80 -8.17
C PHE A 8 3.63 -1.16 -7.48
N TYR A 9 3.72 0.12 -7.21
CA TYR A 9 2.65 0.92 -6.62
C TYR A 9 2.68 2.37 -7.15
N SER A 10 1.55 3.06 -7.03
CA SER A 10 1.42 4.48 -7.40
C SER A 10 1.72 5.38 -6.21
N LEU A 11 2.51 6.44 -6.46
CA LEU A 11 2.82 7.49 -5.51
C LEU A 11 2.37 8.84 -6.09
N MET A 12 1.56 9.58 -5.36
CA MET A 12 1.22 10.96 -5.65
C MET A 12 2.14 11.90 -4.87
N VAL A 13 2.85 12.76 -5.58
CA VAL A 13 3.74 13.77 -4.99
C VAL A 13 3.17 15.15 -5.24
N VAL A 14 3.12 15.98 -4.20
CA VAL A 14 2.65 17.37 -4.26
C VAL A 14 3.79 18.32 -3.91
N GLY A 15 4.27 19.06 -4.90
CA GLY A 15 5.35 20.05 -4.75
C GLY A 15 6.05 20.37 -6.07
N ASP A 16 6.78 21.48 -6.10
CA ASP A 16 7.42 22.01 -7.31
C ASP A 16 8.61 21.18 -7.80
N ASN A 17 9.28 20.47 -6.88
CA ASN A 17 10.46 19.65 -7.18
C ASN A 17 10.25 18.18 -6.79
N PRO A 18 9.32 17.46 -7.44
CA PRO A 18 8.90 16.13 -6.99
C PRO A 18 10.04 15.10 -7.00
N LEU A 19 11.00 15.20 -7.93
CA LEU A 19 12.16 14.31 -7.98
C LEU A 19 13.10 14.51 -6.78
N GLU A 20 13.30 15.74 -6.33
CA GLU A 20 14.11 16.01 -5.14
C GLU A 20 13.40 15.56 -3.86
N MET A 21 12.07 15.73 -3.80
CA MET A 21 11.28 15.31 -2.64
C MET A 21 11.32 13.82 -2.41
N ILE A 22 11.34 13.00 -3.46
CA ILE A 22 11.39 11.53 -3.32
C ILE A 22 12.77 11.00 -2.96
N LYS A 23 13.86 11.70 -3.27
CA LYS A 23 15.24 11.21 -3.10
C LYS A 23 15.52 10.63 -1.72
N LYS A 24 15.11 11.30 -0.66
CA LYS A 24 15.38 10.83 0.70
C LYS A 24 14.70 9.49 1.04
N TYR A 25 13.74 9.05 0.22
CA TYR A 25 13.02 7.78 0.38
C TYR A 25 13.53 6.67 -0.54
N ASP A 26 14.63 6.91 -1.24
CA ASP A 26 15.28 5.90 -2.07
C ASP A 26 15.99 4.87 -1.18
N ALA A 27 15.49 3.63 -1.19
CA ALA A 27 16.05 2.53 -0.40
C ALA A 27 17.42 2.05 -0.92
N THR A 28 17.84 2.49 -2.12
CA THR A 28 19.16 2.16 -2.67
C THR A 28 20.25 3.17 -2.29
N MET A 29 19.85 4.31 -1.71
CA MET A 29 20.80 5.30 -1.21
C MET A 29 21.43 4.83 0.08
N GLU A 30 22.76 4.84 0.13
CA GLU A 30 23.50 4.63 1.35
C GLU A 30 23.50 5.92 2.21
N VAL A 31 23.42 5.74 3.51
CA VAL A 31 23.56 6.80 4.51
C VAL A 31 24.80 6.55 5.38
N GLU A 32 25.17 7.52 6.21
CA GLU A 32 26.21 7.31 7.21
C GLU A 32 25.89 6.08 8.07
N PRO A 33 26.90 5.23 8.36
CA PRO A 33 26.70 4.03 9.15
C PRO A 33 26.01 4.31 10.49
N TYR A 34 24.99 3.53 10.82
CA TYR A 34 24.29 3.63 12.11
C TYR A 34 23.99 2.25 12.68
N VAL A 35 23.76 2.19 14.00
CA VAL A 35 23.37 0.95 14.69
C VAL A 35 21.94 0.59 14.32
N LYS A 36 21.77 -0.50 13.56
CA LYS A 36 20.45 -1.04 13.17
C LYS A 36 19.86 -1.89 14.29
N TYR A 37 20.68 -2.74 14.90
CA TYR A 37 20.29 -3.63 16.01
C TYR A 37 21.37 -3.61 17.11
N ARG A 38 20.92 -3.38 18.34
CA ARG A 38 21.79 -3.52 19.51
C ARG A 38 21.74 -4.94 20.02
N TYR A 39 22.91 -5.48 20.38
CA TYR A 39 23.01 -6.83 20.95
C TYR A 39 22.15 -6.96 22.21
N ASP A 40 22.20 -5.99 23.12
CA ASP A 40 21.46 -5.98 24.37
C ASP A 40 19.93 -5.95 24.20
N ASP A 41 19.44 -5.55 23.03
CA ASP A 41 18.01 -5.49 22.73
C ASP A 41 17.48 -6.78 22.07
N ALA A 42 18.35 -7.76 21.76
CA ALA A 42 17.99 -8.99 21.05
C ALA A 42 16.76 -9.71 21.66
N GLY A 43 16.76 -9.88 22.98
CA GLY A 43 15.65 -10.52 23.69
C GLY A 43 14.35 -9.71 23.66
N LYS A 44 14.43 -8.38 23.66
CA LYS A 44 13.25 -7.51 23.51
C LYS A 44 12.69 -7.59 22.11
N ILE A 45 13.55 -7.57 21.07
CA ILE A 45 13.16 -7.65 19.68
C ILE A 45 12.49 -9.01 19.40
N LYS A 46 13.09 -10.12 19.91
CA LYS A 46 12.53 -11.46 19.82
C LYS A 46 11.13 -11.55 20.43
N LYS A 47 10.96 -11.04 21.64
CA LYS A 47 9.66 -11.01 22.35
C LYS A 47 8.62 -10.21 21.56
N LYS A 48 9.01 -9.06 20.98
CA LYS A 48 8.13 -8.24 20.15
C LYS A 48 7.70 -8.99 18.87
N ALA A 49 8.62 -9.70 18.22
CA ALA A 49 8.30 -10.49 17.04
C ALA A 49 7.33 -11.64 17.36
N ILE A 50 7.52 -12.36 18.46
CA ILE A 50 6.61 -13.40 18.93
C ILE A 50 5.23 -12.83 19.21
N LYS A 51 5.15 -11.71 19.93
CA LYS A 51 3.90 -11.04 20.27
C LYS A 51 3.14 -10.64 18.99
N LEU A 52 3.82 -10.03 18.03
CA LEU A 52 3.20 -9.63 16.76
C LEU A 52 2.58 -10.82 16.02
N MET A 53 3.29 -11.94 15.93
CA MET A 53 2.75 -13.16 15.31
C MET A 53 1.55 -13.72 16.09
N GLN A 54 1.57 -13.67 17.43
CA GLN A 54 0.45 -14.08 18.25
C GLN A 54 -0.77 -13.18 18.04
N ASP A 55 -0.58 -11.87 18.03
CA ASP A 55 -1.64 -10.89 17.76
C ASP A 55 -2.29 -11.12 16.37
N ILE A 56 -1.49 -11.51 15.35
CA ILE A 56 -2.00 -11.88 14.02
C ILE A 56 -2.85 -13.14 14.09
N ILE A 57 -2.42 -14.19 14.83
CA ILE A 57 -3.17 -15.42 15.01
C ILE A 57 -4.49 -15.15 15.74
N ASP A 58 -4.45 -14.40 16.84
CA ASP A 58 -5.61 -14.09 17.68
C ASP A 58 -6.66 -13.24 16.94
N ASN A 59 -6.25 -12.52 15.90
CA ASN A 59 -7.13 -11.75 15.03
C ASN A 59 -7.35 -12.40 13.66
N SER A 60 -7.05 -13.69 13.51
CA SER A 60 -7.11 -14.40 12.23
C SER A 60 -8.48 -14.33 11.53
N ASP A 61 -9.56 -14.33 12.30
CA ASP A 61 -10.94 -14.18 11.78
C ASP A 61 -11.18 -12.84 11.09
N LYS A 62 -10.49 -11.78 11.54
CA LYS A 62 -10.59 -10.43 10.98
C LYS A 62 -9.71 -10.22 9.74
N VAL A 63 -8.69 -11.08 9.54
CA VAL A 63 -7.66 -10.90 8.50
C VAL A 63 -7.77 -11.98 7.42
N SER A 64 -8.78 -12.85 7.49
CA SER A 64 -9.01 -13.96 6.53
C SER A 64 -7.79 -14.83 6.28
N LEU A 65 -7.04 -15.15 7.34
CA LEU A 65 -5.91 -16.06 7.26
C LEU A 65 -6.35 -17.50 7.00
N THR A 66 -5.63 -18.21 6.15
CA THR A 66 -5.83 -19.64 5.96
C THR A 66 -5.27 -20.45 7.13
N ASN A 67 -5.81 -21.65 7.40
CA ASN A 67 -5.28 -22.54 8.42
C ASN A 67 -3.78 -22.82 8.21
N ILE A 68 -3.33 -22.95 6.97
CA ILE A 68 -1.91 -23.15 6.62
C ILE A 68 -1.05 -21.97 7.11
N MET A 69 -1.52 -20.73 6.94
CA MET A 69 -0.79 -19.54 7.42
C MET A 69 -0.76 -19.47 8.94
N ILE A 70 -1.84 -19.83 9.60
CA ILE A 70 -1.92 -19.90 11.07
C ILE A 70 -0.94 -20.96 11.60
N ASP A 71 -0.91 -22.14 11.00
CA ASP A 71 -0.02 -23.23 11.42
C ASP A 71 1.46 -22.86 11.17
N TYR A 72 1.76 -22.20 10.06
CA TYR A 72 3.09 -21.64 9.80
C TYR A 72 3.53 -20.63 10.88
N LEU A 73 2.65 -19.69 11.27
CA LEU A 73 2.96 -18.71 12.31
C LEU A 73 3.17 -19.38 13.68
N LYS A 74 2.35 -20.37 14.04
CA LYS A 74 2.52 -21.14 15.29
C LYS A 74 3.87 -21.87 15.33
N GLU A 75 4.25 -22.54 14.24
CA GLU A 75 5.54 -23.22 14.15
C GLU A 75 6.70 -22.23 14.24
N ARG A 76 6.58 -21.06 13.60
CA ARG A 76 7.59 -20.01 13.68
C ARG A 76 7.73 -19.45 15.10
N ILE A 77 6.64 -19.24 15.83
CA ILE A 77 6.66 -18.85 17.25
C ILE A 77 7.38 -19.92 18.09
N LYS A 78 7.05 -21.20 17.90
CA LYS A 78 7.69 -22.29 18.61
C LYS A 78 9.20 -22.33 18.37
N ASN A 79 9.64 -22.15 17.12
CA ASN A 79 11.05 -22.08 16.77
C ASN A 79 11.74 -20.89 17.44
N LEU A 80 11.13 -19.69 17.44
CA LEU A 80 11.68 -18.52 18.12
C LEU A 80 11.79 -18.70 19.64
N ILE A 81 10.85 -19.40 20.27
CA ILE A 81 10.91 -19.72 21.71
C ILE A 81 12.06 -20.68 22.01
N SER A 82 12.37 -21.61 21.12
CA SER A 82 13.37 -22.67 21.35
C SER A 82 14.82 -22.20 21.22
N ILE A 83 15.08 -21.10 20.50
CA ILE A 83 16.44 -20.56 20.32
C ILE A 83 16.80 -19.54 21.39
N SER A 84 18.10 -19.40 21.68
CA SER A 84 18.61 -18.35 22.57
C SER A 84 18.45 -16.96 21.97
N ASP A 85 18.61 -15.90 22.79
CA ASP A 85 18.61 -14.52 22.30
C ASP A 85 19.82 -14.24 21.41
N PHE A 86 20.95 -14.90 21.67
CA PHE A 86 22.16 -14.84 20.84
C PHE A 86 21.92 -15.46 19.45
N GLU A 87 21.35 -16.66 19.37
CA GLU A 87 21.02 -17.32 18.10
C GLU A 87 20.01 -16.50 17.30
N TYR A 88 19.01 -15.93 17.96
CA TYR A 88 18.08 -15.02 17.33
C TYR A 88 18.77 -13.76 16.77
N TYR A 89 19.66 -13.15 17.58
CA TYR A 89 20.43 -11.99 17.14
C TYR A 89 21.30 -12.31 15.93
N SER A 90 22.02 -13.43 15.95
CA SER A 90 22.83 -13.87 14.81
C SER A 90 22.01 -14.06 13.52
N THR A 91 20.80 -14.60 13.64
CA THR A 91 19.88 -14.71 12.48
C THR A 91 19.37 -13.35 12.00
N LEU A 92 19.10 -12.42 12.93
CA LEU A 92 18.59 -11.08 12.61
C LEU A 92 19.64 -10.21 11.93
N THR A 93 20.91 -10.42 12.28
CA THR A 93 22.06 -9.62 11.82
C THR A 93 22.89 -10.30 10.75
N ASP A 94 22.39 -11.41 10.19
CA ASP A 94 23.07 -12.12 9.10
C ASP A 94 23.33 -11.18 7.91
N GLY A 95 24.59 -11.11 7.49
CA GLY A 95 25.04 -10.22 6.40
C GLY A 95 25.29 -8.76 6.80
N LEU A 96 25.08 -8.38 8.08
CA LEU A 96 25.42 -7.04 8.58
C LEU A 96 26.82 -7.01 9.19
N GLU A 97 27.44 -5.84 9.18
CA GLU A 97 28.71 -5.60 9.86
C GLU A 97 28.44 -5.48 11.37
N ILE A 98 29.31 -6.09 12.20
CA ILE A 98 29.23 -6.03 13.67
C ILE A 98 30.37 -5.15 14.18
N ASN A 99 30.05 -4.12 14.95
CA ASN A 99 31.05 -3.23 15.58
C ASN A 99 31.70 -3.86 16.82
N SER A 100 32.64 -3.14 17.43
CA SER A 100 33.37 -3.59 18.64
C SER A 100 32.47 -3.86 19.85
N ASP A 101 31.32 -3.23 19.92
CA ASP A 101 30.35 -3.37 21.02
C ASP A 101 29.40 -4.55 20.80
N GLY A 102 29.53 -5.26 19.67
CA GLY A 102 28.65 -6.36 19.28
C GLY A 102 27.35 -5.91 18.59
N ASP A 103 27.20 -4.63 18.31
CA ASP A 103 26.01 -4.08 17.65
C ASP A 103 26.14 -4.20 16.12
N ALA A 104 25.02 -4.52 15.47
CA ALA A 104 24.94 -4.58 14.01
C ALA A 104 24.74 -3.18 13.41
N ILE A 105 25.62 -2.82 12.49
CA ILE A 105 25.58 -1.54 11.78
C ILE A 105 25.16 -1.73 10.32
N THR A 106 24.63 -0.68 9.72
CA THR A 106 24.21 -0.66 8.32
C THR A 106 24.32 0.74 7.74
N THR A 107 24.46 0.81 6.41
CA THR A 107 24.35 2.03 5.61
C THR A 107 23.02 2.11 4.85
N GLU A 108 22.10 1.17 5.06
CA GLU A 108 20.77 1.19 4.42
C GLU A 108 19.99 2.44 4.84
N ASN A 109 19.34 3.08 3.90
CA ASN A 109 18.50 4.23 4.19
C ASN A 109 17.29 3.84 5.08
N PRO A 110 17.20 4.32 6.35
CA PRO A 110 16.09 3.96 7.25
C PRO A 110 14.75 4.52 6.77
N ASP A 111 14.75 5.58 5.97
CA ASP A 111 13.57 6.20 5.36
C ASP A 111 13.22 5.57 4.01
N GLY A 112 14.00 4.60 3.53
CA GLY A 112 13.83 3.97 2.22
C GLY A 112 12.44 3.36 2.03
N LYS A 113 11.76 3.78 0.94
CA LYS A 113 10.40 3.36 0.61
C LYS A 113 10.31 2.71 -0.78
N TYR A 114 11.27 2.94 -1.65
CA TYR A 114 11.30 2.41 -3.01
C TYR A 114 12.73 2.10 -3.46
N LYS A 115 12.87 1.17 -4.40
CA LYS A 115 14.13 0.87 -5.09
C LYS A 115 14.22 1.54 -6.46
N THR A 116 13.09 1.63 -7.16
CA THR A 116 12.99 2.39 -8.40
C THR A 116 11.73 3.22 -8.38
N CYS A 117 11.81 4.45 -8.90
CA CYS A 117 10.68 5.35 -8.99
C CYS A 117 10.79 6.20 -10.26
N ARG A 118 9.72 6.34 -11.02
CA ARG A 118 9.68 7.10 -12.28
C ARG A 118 8.33 7.77 -12.47
N VAL A 119 8.32 8.92 -13.15
CA VAL A 119 7.08 9.60 -13.48
C VAL A 119 6.26 8.71 -14.42
N GLY A 120 5.08 8.41 -14.01
CA GLY A 120 4.02 7.62 -14.64
C GLY A 120 4.45 6.47 -15.52
N LYS A 121 3.77 5.38 -15.47
CA LYS A 121 3.87 4.31 -16.49
C LYS A 121 2.62 3.42 -16.45
N ASN A 122 2.77 2.19 -16.90
CA ASN A 122 1.71 1.23 -17.23
C ASN A 122 0.73 0.93 -16.08
N LEU A 123 1.12 1.11 -14.81
CA LEU A 123 0.29 0.82 -13.64
C LEU A 123 -0.33 2.08 -13.00
N CYS A 124 0.07 3.27 -13.45
CA CYS A 124 -0.46 4.52 -12.91
C CYS A 124 -1.59 5.06 -13.79
N ILE A 125 -2.65 5.52 -13.16
CA ILE A 125 -3.71 6.27 -13.83
C ILE A 125 -3.21 7.71 -14.02
N PRO A 126 -3.11 8.21 -15.26
CA PRO A 126 -2.74 9.61 -15.50
C PRO A 126 -3.83 10.55 -14.98
N LEU A 127 -3.43 11.77 -14.62
CA LEU A 127 -4.34 12.85 -14.29
C LEU A 127 -5.16 13.22 -15.54
N THR A 128 -6.47 13.24 -15.42
CA THR A 128 -7.37 13.75 -16.46
C THR A 128 -7.46 15.27 -16.34
N LEU A 129 -7.13 16.00 -17.41
CA LEU A 129 -7.15 17.46 -17.39
C LEU A 129 -8.51 18.02 -17.85
N LYS A 130 -8.81 19.25 -17.45
CA LYS A 130 -10.06 19.94 -17.79
C LYS A 130 -10.23 20.18 -19.31
N ASP A 131 -9.13 20.24 -20.05
CA ASP A 131 -9.13 20.32 -21.52
C ASP A 131 -9.37 18.97 -22.22
N GLY A 132 -9.52 17.89 -21.46
CA GLY A 132 -9.74 16.54 -21.96
C GLY A 132 -8.45 15.76 -22.25
N SER A 133 -7.27 16.37 -22.12
CA SER A 133 -5.98 15.69 -22.23
C SER A 133 -5.64 14.93 -20.94
N SER A 134 -4.51 14.22 -20.93
CA SER A 134 -4.01 13.55 -19.72
C SER A 134 -2.52 13.75 -19.54
N SER A 135 -2.09 13.80 -18.29
CA SER A 135 -0.69 13.98 -17.91
C SER A 135 -0.38 13.26 -16.61
N PHE A 136 0.89 12.92 -16.40
CA PHE A 136 1.35 12.42 -15.08
C PHE A 136 1.86 13.56 -14.18
N SER A 137 1.89 14.80 -14.66
CA SER A 137 2.23 15.98 -13.85
C SER A 137 1.42 17.18 -14.33
N ALA A 138 0.71 17.84 -13.40
CA ALA A 138 -0.09 19.03 -13.70
C ALA A 138 -0.31 19.87 -12.45
N LYS A 139 -0.76 21.13 -12.62
CA LYS A 139 -1.30 21.90 -11.50
C LYS A 139 -2.64 21.32 -11.08
N ALA A 140 -2.91 21.28 -9.79
CA ALA A 140 -4.15 20.72 -9.24
C ALA A 140 -5.41 21.43 -9.81
N GLY A 141 -5.31 22.75 -10.08
CA GLY A 141 -6.38 23.51 -10.71
C GLY A 141 -6.69 23.13 -12.17
N ASP A 142 -5.74 22.48 -12.87
CA ASP A 142 -5.93 22.04 -14.26
C ASP A 142 -6.52 20.62 -14.33
N VAL A 143 -6.54 19.87 -13.21
CA VAL A 143 -7.05 18.50 -13.16
C VAL A 143 -8.57 18.50 -13.01
N ASP A 144 -9.24 17.66 -13.79
CA ASP A 144 -10.66 17.37 -13.67
C ASP A 144 -10.90 16.29 -12.61
N TRP A 145 -10.80 16.69 -11.35
CA TRP A 145 -11.01 15.79 -10.21
C TRP A 145 -12.39 15.16 -10.19
N GLY A 146 -13.42 15.85 -10.74
CA GLY A 146 -14.77 15.30 -10.84
C GLY A 146 -14.86 14.09 -11.77
N LYS A 147 -14.03 14.04 -12.82
CA LYS A 147 -13.93 12.85 -13.69
C LYS A 147 -13.08 11.72 -13.09
N MET A 148 -12.20 12.03 -12.14
CA MET A 148 -11.29 11.04 -11.54
C MET A 148 -11.86 10.45 -10.24
N HIS A 149 -12.61 11.24 -9.47
CA HIS A 149 -13.20 10.82 -8.21
C HIS A 149 -14.69 10.57 -8.38
N MET A 150 -15.19 9.48 -7.83
CA MET A 150 -16.58 9.02 -7.95
C MET A 150 -17.04 8.82 -9.40
N ALA A 151 -16.10 8.53 -10.29
CA ALA A 151 -16.41 8.18 -11.67
C ALA A 151 -17.08 6.80 -11.74
N ASN A 152 -17.98 6.64 -12.74
CA ASN A 152 -18.67 5.37 -13.01
C ASN A 152 -19.50 4.80 -11.83
N CYS A 153 -19.94 5.62 -10.89
CA CYS A 153 -20.76 5.17 -9.75
C CYS A 153 -21.99 4.37 -10.17
N ASP A 154 -22.64 4.79 -11.27
CA ASP A 154 -23.83 4.09 -11.80
C ASP A 154 -23.47 2.67 -12.28
N LEU A 155 -22.31 2.49 -12.90
CA LEU A 155 -21.83 1.18 -13.34
C LEU A 155 -21.56 0.24 -12.14
N TYR A 156 -20.99 0.75 -11.08
CA TYR A 156 -20.78 -0.03 -9.86
C TYR A 156 -22.08 -0.31 -9.11
N ARG A 157 -23.04 0.62 -9.12
CA ARG A 157 -24.39 0.37 -8.60
C ARG A 157 -25.09 -0.76 -9.36
N ILE A 158 -25.06 -0.72 -10.68
CA ILE A 158 -25.56 -1.80 -11.53
C ILE A 158 -24.87 -3.14 -11.23
N SER A 159 -23.55 -3.14 -11.05
CA SER A 159 -22.80 -4.36 -10.69
C SER A 159 -23.27 -4.95 -9.36
N TRP A 160 -23.53 -4.09 -8.35
CA TRP A 160 -24.06 -4.52 -7.06
C TRP A 160 -25.46 -5.12 -7.17
N GLU A 161 -26.38 -4.44 -7.88
CA GLU A 161 -27.74 -4.89 -8.11
C GLU A 161 -27.78 -6.23 -8.83
N LEU A 162 -26.96 -6.39 -9.88
CA LEU A 162 -26.84 -7.65 -10.64
C LEU A 162 -26.30 -8.79 -9.75
N TYR A 163 -25.30 -8.52 -8.94
CA TYR A 163 -24.71 -9.54 -8.05
C TYR A 163 -25.72 -10.03 -7.00
N ASN A 164 -26.48 -9.12 -6.39
CA ASN A 164 -27.47 -9.44 -5.35
C ASN A 164 -28.81 -9.95 -5.91
N GLY A 165 -28.98 -10.03 -7.24
CA GLY A 165 -30.24 -10.49 -7.86
C GLY A 165 -31.37 -9.46 -7.75
N GLU A 166 -31.06 -8.21 -7.46
CA GLU A 166 -32.02 -7.09 -7.41
C GLU A 166 -32.40 -6.62 -8.81
N ARG A 167 -31.61 -7.03 -9.82
CA ARG A 167 -31.78 -6.65 -11.22
C ARG A 167 -31.32 -7.78 -12.14
N GLU A 168 -32.05 -7.97 -13.25
CA GLU A 168 -31.61 -8.81 -14.38
C GLU A 168 -30.85 -7.99 -15.42
N PRO A 169 -29.85 -8.59 -16.13
CA PRO A 169 -29.12 -7.89 -17.19
C PRO A 169 -30.05 -7.41 -18.32
N GLN A 170 -30.05 -6.11 -18.61
CA GLN A 170 -30.93 -5.49 -19.61
C GLN A 170 -30.31 -5.43 -21.03
N ASN A 171 -29.01 -5.62 -21.14
CA ASN A 171 -28.26 -5.51 -22.39
C ASN A 171 -26.96 -6.37 -22.34
N SER A 172 -26.24 -6.43 -23.47
CA SER A 172 -25.01 -7.22 -23.60
C SER A 172 -23.89 -6.75 -22.67
N GLN A 173 -23.81 -5.45 -22.37
CA GLN A 173 -22.81 -4.90 -21.46
C GLN A 173 -23.10 -5.35 -20.02
N GLU A 174 -24.33 -5.24 -19.55
CA GLU A 174 -24.73 -5.70 -18.22
C GLU A 174 -24.58 -7.22 -18.08
N LYS A 175 -24.87 -7.98 -19.14
CA LYS A 175 -24.63 -9.42 -19.17
C LYS A 175 -23.14 -9.74 -19.01
N SER A 176 -22.26 -9.02 -19.70
CA SER A 176 -20.82 -9.18 -19.56
C SER A 176 -20.34 -8.85 -18.14
N ILE A 177 -20.89 -7.79 -17.52
CA ILE A 177 -20.59 -7.44 -16.11
C ILE A 177 -21.02 -8.61 -15.22
N TYR A 178 -22.26 -9.08 -15.33
CA TYR A 178 -22.78 -10.18 -14.51
C TYR A 178 -21.93 -11.44 -14.63
N ASP A 179 -21.55 -11.82 -15.85
CA ASP A 179 -20.72 -13.00 -16.09
C ASP A 179 -19.33 -12.91 -15.43
N ASN A 180 -18.79 -11.70 -15.30
CA ASN A 180 -17.52 -11.46 -14.63
C ASN A 180 -17.63 -11.47 -13.09
N ILE A 181 -18.75 -11.00 -12.53
CA ILE A 181 -18.89 -10.80 -11.07
C ILE A 181 -19.60 -11.96 -10.35
N LYS A 182 -20.41 -12.77 -11.02
CA LYS A 182 -21.26 -13.83 -10.40
C LYS A 182 -20.51 -14.82 -9.50
N ASN A 183 -19.22 -15.00 -9.72
CA ASN A 183 -18.36 -15.90 -8.92
C ASN A 183 -17.50 -15.16 -7.89
N GLN A 184 -17.66 -13.84 -7.72
CA GLN A 184 -16.83 -13.02 -6.83
C GLN A 184 -17.44 -12.85 -5.43
N LYS A 185 -18.01 -13.90 -4.88
CA LYS A 185 -18.74 -13.89 -3.60
C LYS A 185 -17.95 -13.19 -2.47
N ARG A 186 -16.70 -13.61 -2.24
CA ARG A 186 -15.86 -13.03 -1.17
C ARG A 186 -15.61 -11.53 -1.32
N TYR A 187 -15.55 -11.05 -2.56
CA TYR A 187 -15.34 -9.64 -2.84
C TYR A 187 -16.56 -8.81 -2.47
N PHE A 188 -17.76 -9.24 -2.89
CA PHE A 188 -19.00 -8.51 -2.58
C PHE A 188 -19.39 -8.60 -1.11
N GLU A 189 -19.21 -9.77 -0.47
CA GLU A 189 -19.45 -9.96 0.96
C GLU A 189 -18.50 -9.14 1.87
N ALA A 190 -17.42 -8.57 1.33
CA ALA A 190 -16.56 -7.67 2.09
C ALA A 190 -17.19 -6.30 2.35
N PHE A 191 -18.29 -5.96 1.68
CA PHE A 191 -18.98 -4.69 1.82
C PHE A 191 -20.33 -4.87 2.50
N GLU A 192 -20.62 -4.03 3.50
CA GLU A 192 -21.87 -4.07 4.26
C GLU A 192 -23.08 -3.63 3.43
N ASN A 193 -22.87 -2.72 2.45
CA ASN A 193 -23.92 -2.11 1.63
C ASN A 193 -23.36 -1.54 0.32
N VAL A 194 -24.27 -1.12 -0.56
CA VAL A 194 -23.94 -0.58 -1.88
C VAL A 194 -23.14 0.73 -1.80
N GLU A 195 -23.39 1.58 -0.81
CA GLU A 195 -22.68 2.85 -0.63
C GLU A 195 -21.22 2.62 -0.34
N ASN A 196 -20.90 1.68 0.55
CA ASN A 196 -19.52 1.28 0.87
C ASN A 196 -18.81 0.66 -0.33
N TYR A 197 -19.52 -0.17 -1.10
CA TYR A 197 -19.00 -0.77 -2.33
C TYR A 197 -18.69 0.29 -3.40
N ILE A 198 -19.61 1.23 -3.65
CA ILE A 198 -19.42 2.34 -4.59
C ILE A 198 -18.28 3.23 -4.12
N LYS A 199 -18.26 3.63 -2.86
CA LYS A 199 -17.21 4.48 -2.30
C LYS A 199 -15.82 3.87 -2.47
N TYR A 200 -15.68 2.59 -2.21
CA TYR A 200 -14.40 1.88 -2.38
C TYR A 200 -13.94 1.85 -3.85
N ASN A 201 -14.84 1.57 -4.78
CA ASN A 201 -14.51 1.35 -6.19
C ASN A 201 -14.39 2.63 -7.01
N CYS A 202 -15.08 3.71 -6.59
CA CYS A 202 -15.13 4.97 -7.34
C CYS A 202 -14.24 6.06 -6.77
N SER A 203 -13.69 5.88 -5.55
CA SER A 203 -12.79 6.88 -4.96
C SER A 203 -11.47 6.94 -5.73
N TYR A 204 -11.02 8.15 -6.03
CA TYR A 204 -9.65 8.36 -6.51
C TYR A 204 -8.66 8.17 -5.35
N TRP A 205 -7.63 7.39 -5.58
CA TRP A 205 -6.58 7.14 -4.60
C TRP A 205 -5.26 6.72 -5.23
N ASN A 206 -4.17 6.87 -4.49
CA ASN A 206 -2.85 6.30 -4.78
C ASN A 206 -2.37 5.51 -3.56
N TYR A 207 -1.52 4.52 -3.78
CA TYR A 207 -0.97 3.71 -2.69
C TYR A 207 -0.17 4.55 -1.69
N ALA A 208 0.58 5.54 -2.18
CA ALA A 208 1.32 6.45 -1.34
C ALA A 208 1.09 7.92 -1.75
N TYR A 209 1.33 8.80 -0.80
CA TYR A 209 1.24 10.24 -0.92
C TYR A 209 2.44 10.90 -0.26
N LEU A 210 3.03 11.90 -0.92
CA LEU A 210 4.16 12.68 -0.41
C LEU A 210 3.90 14.17 -0.62
N ASP A 211 4.03 14.93 0.45
CA ASP A 211 4.05 16.39 0.41
C ASP A 211 5.16 16.95 1.33
N LYS A 212 5.12 18.24 1.62
CA LYS A 212 6.06 18.89 2.56
C LYS A 212 6.02 18.34 3.99
N ASN A 213 4.95 17.66 4.38
CA ASN A 213 4.78 17.07 5.71
C ASN A 213 5.36 15.65 5.78
N GLY A 214 5.75 15.07 4.65
CA GLY A 214 6.40 13.77 4.58
C GLY A 214 5.61 12.70 3.81
N TRP A 215 6.07 11.46 3.97
CA TRP A 215 5.53 10.28 3.29
C TRP A 215 4.38 9.67 4.07
N HIS A 216 3.30 9.35 3.36
CA HIS A 216 2.15 8.61 3.86
C HIS A 216 1.83 7.47 2.90
N ASP A 217 1.47 6.29 3.39
CA ASP A 217 1.12 5.17 2.54
C ASP A 217 0.03 4.27 3.15
N ALA A 218 -0.48 3.34 2.34
CA ALA A 218 -1.53 2.42 2.71
C ALA A 218 -1.09 1.35 3.72
N SER A 219 0.21 1.18 3.98
CA SER A 219 0.75 0.14 4.86
C SER A 219 0.35 0.30 6.32
N ASP A 220 0.15 1.55 6.76
CA ASP A 220 -0.17 1.89 8.15
C ASP A 220 -1.67 1.84 8.47
N ARG A 221 -2.54 1.54 7.49
CA ARG A 221 -3.99 1.63 7.61
C ARG A 221 -4.71 0.45 7.00
N LYS A 222 -5.95 0.21 7.45
CA LYS A 222 -6.87 -0.70 6.76
C LYS A 222 -7.05 -0.18 5.33
N ASN A 223 -6.84 -1.05 4.33
CA ASN A 223 -6.87 -0.68 2.92
C ASN A 223 -8.16 0.06 2.52
N TYR A 224 -9.31 -0.35 3.08
CA TYR A 224 -10.61 0.31 2.89
C TYR A 224 -10.59 1.78 3.34
N GLU A 225 -10.10 2.06 4.55
CA GLU A 225 -10.05 3.43 5.09
C GLU A 225 -9.14 4.33 4.27
N TRP A 226 -7.96 3.83 3.86
CA TRP A 226 -7.05 4.57 3.01
C TRP A 226 -7.70 4.95 1.68
N ILE A 227 -8.27 3.97 0.96
CA ILE A 227 -8.90 4.17 -0.35
C ILE A 227 -10.05 5.18 -0.26
N THR A 228 -10.95 5.00 0.70
CA THR A 228 -12.20 5.77 0.79
C THR A 228 -12.02 7.17 1.38
N SER A 229 -10.91 7.45 2.07
CA SER A 229 -10.62 8.77 2.64
C SER A 229 -9.52 9.54 1.91
N PHE A 230 -8.83 8.91 0.93
CA PHE A 230 -7.70 9.51 0.25
C PHE A 230 -8.05 10.84 -0.41
N TYR A 231 -9.15 10.87 -1.14
CA TYR A 231 -9.57 12.06 -1.87
C TYR A 231 -9.85 13.24 -0.93
N GLU A 232 -10.65 13.05 0.08
CA GLU A 232 -11.01 14.09 1.05
C GLU A 232 -9.79 14.57 1.83
N LYS A 233 -8.84 13.68 2.11
CA LYS A 233 -7.69 13.98 2.95
C LYS A 233 -6.53 14.62 2.21
N TYR A 234 -6.27 14.21 0.97
CA TYR A 234 -5.05 14.57 0.24
C TYR A 234 -5.30 15.32 -1.06
N VAL A 235 -6.49 15.19 -1.66
CA VAL A 235 -6.80 15.85 -2.93
C VAL A 235 -7.64 17.10 -2.73
N LEU A 236 -8.72 17.00 -1.97
CA LEU A 236 -9.65 18.12 -1.74
C LEU A 236 -8.97 19.36 -1.13
N PRO A 237 -7.94 19.25 -0.25
CA PRO A 237 -7.24 20.43 0.30
C PRO A 237 -6.26 21.09 -0.64
N LEU A 238 -5.98 20.53 -1.83
CA LEU A 238 -5.03 21.10 -2.79
C LEU A 238 -5.49 22.47 -3.30
N LYS A 239 -4.53 23.35 -3.47
CA LYS A 239 -4.75 24.66 -4.09
C LYS A 239 -4.52 24.55 -5.61
N ASP A 240 -5.16 25.39 -6.40
CA ASP A 240 -5.05 25.37 -7.86
C ASP A 240 -3.60 25.43 -8.36
N GLY A 241 -2.71 26.12 -7.64
CA GLY A 241 -1.30 26.26 -8.00
C GLY A 241 -0.41 25.08 -7.58
N ASP A 242 -0.88 24.15 -6.75
CA ASP A 242 -0.08 23.02 -6.28
C ASP A 242 0.23 22.09 -7.45
N VAL A 243 1.50 21.74 -7.63
CA VAL A 243 1.93 20.79 -8.66
C VAL A 243 1.78 19.37 -8.14
N VAL A 244 1.02 18.56 -8.87
CA VAL A 244 0.79 17.15 -8.60
C VAL A 244 1.53 16.32 -9.62
N THR A 245 2.32 15.34 -9.17
CA THR A 245 3.02 14.38 -10.05
C THR A 245 2.77 12.96 -9.58
N ILE A 246 2.41 12.08 -10.53
CA ILE A 246 2.16 10.65 -10.26
C ILE A 246 3.38 9.85 -10.67
N PHE A 247 3.90 9.06 -9.73
CA PHE A 247 5.03 8.16 -9.93
C PHE A 247 4.59 6.70 -9.86
N GLU A 248 5.27 5.86 -10.62
CA GLU A 248 5.30 4.41 -10.46
C GLU A 248 6.57 4.04 -9.71
N CYS A 249 6.43 3.46 -8.53
CA CYS A 249 7.54 3.05 -7.69
C CYS A 249 7.51 1.52 -7.48
N SER A 250 8.70 0.91 -7.24
CA SER A 250 8.83 -0.51 -6.87
C SER A 250 9.57 -0.68 -5.56
N ILE A 251 9.25 -1.73 -4.82
CA ILE A 251 9.97 -2.20 -3.61
C ILE A 251 10.93 -3.31 -3.98
#